data_899f57b29a898ef346b3a3b59d04abcb
#
_entry.id   899f57b29a898ef346b3a3b59d04abcb
#
_cell.length_a   1.000
_cell.length_b   1.000
_cell.length_c   1.000
_cell.angle_alpha   90.00
_cell.angle_beta   90.00
_cell.angle_gamma   90.00
#
_symmetry.space_group_name_H-M   'P 1'
#
loop_
_entity.id
_entity.type
_entity.pdbx_description
1 polymer ?
#
loop_
_entity_poly.entity_id
_entity_poly.type
_entity_poly.pdbx_seq_one_letter_code
_entity_poly.pdbx_strand_id
1 'polypeptide(L)'
;GLMSNTNKIHPEIKDYYGTREKPIRSREHYQKYSENFKNGQVCMGCHSHKKNKEKLDVCVTDMGEANADNNCITCHMPQVKGDVSTKGETGTYAFHGFPGANLHKEKLLHYINMNFIQEEKSFKVSIGNKSPHNMMLHPMRHTELRVSVERNGEVQEMKKEVFKRVIGKDAKGTPPWLANEVVQDTMIKGKETREVVYNKELQKGDKVHAVLGYY
;
A
#
# COMPACT_ATOMS: atom_id res chain seq x y z
N GLY A 1 2.44 -20.99 -4.28
CA GLY A 1 3.01 -20.24 -4.90
C GLY A 1 3.77 -20.26 -6.19
N LEU A 2 3.42 -19.40 -7.09
CA LEU A 2 4.11 -19.24 -8.38
C LEU A 2 5.60 -18.87 -8.22
N MET A 3 6.01 -18.36 -7.07
CA MET A 3 7.34 -17.80 -6.86
C MET A 3 8.22 -18.60 -5.91
N SER A 4 7.71 -19.66 -5.30
CA SER A 4 8.47 -20.42 -4.30
C SER A 4 9.55 -21.34 -4.88
N ASN A 5 9.59 -21.53 -6.18
CA ASN A 5 10.52 -22.44 -6.86
C ASN A 5 11.23 -21.79 -8.06
N THR A 6 11.53 -20.52 -7.98
CA THR A 6 12.21 -19.79 -9.06
C THR A 6 13.58 -20.34 -9.45
N ASN A 7 14.19 -21.16 -8.60
CA ASN A 7 15.50 -21.74 -8.88
C ASN A 7 15.48 -23.01 -9.71
N LYS A 8 14.29 -23.53 -10.04
CA LYS A 8 14.15 -24.67 -10.94
C LYS A 8 13.20 -24.28 -12.07
N ILE A 9 13.72 -23.58 -13.05
CA ILE A 9 13.07 -23.48 -14.34
C ILE A 9 13.11 -24.89 -14.90
N HIS A 10 11.99 -25.62 -14.79
CA HIS A 10 11.82 -26.88 -15.51
C HIS A 10 11.64 -26.53 -16.99
N PRO A 11 12.57 -26.89 -17.85
CA PRO A 11 12.47 -26.59 -19.29
C PRO A 11 11.25 -27.27 -19.95
N GLU A 12 10.61 -28.17 -19.23
CA GLU A 12 9.40 -28.88 -19.66
C GLU A 12 8.09 -28.18 -19.34
N ILE A 13 8.07 -27.16 -18.45
CA ILE A 13 6.86 -26.41 -18.13
C ILE A 13 6.64 -25.36 -19.21
N LYS A 14 5.75 -25.70 -20.15
CA LYS A 14 5.31 -24.81 -21.23
C LYS A 14 4.01 -24.05 -20.90
N ASP A 15 3.45 -24.25 -19.71
CA ASP A 15 2.20 -23.65 -19.29
C ASP A 15 2.41 -22.25 -18.69
N TYR A 16 1.83 -21.24 -19.32
CA TYR A 16 1.84 -19.85 -18.88
C TYR A 16 0.43 -19.40 -18.53
N TYR A 17 0.21 -19.00 -17.29
CA TYR A 17 -1.08 -18.59 -16.80
C TYR A 17 -1.29 -17.09 -16.95
N GLY A 18 -2.49 -16.68 -17.31
CA GLY A 18 -2.87 -15.28 -17.47
C GLY A 18 -4.38 -15.06 -17.38
N THR A 19 -4.80 -13.84 -17.74
CA THR A 19 -6.19 -13.37 -17.63
C THR A 19 -7.09 -13.76 -18.79
N ARG A 20 -6.56 -14.27 -19.90
CA ARG A 20 -7.33 -14.57 -21.12
C ARG A 20 -8.07 -15.90 -20.98
N GLU A 21 -9.38 -15.87 -21.01
CA GLU A 21 -10.26 -17.05 -20.98
C GLU A 21 -10.12 -17.93 -22.24
N LYS A 22 -9.84 -17.29 -23.37
CA LYS A 22 -9.54 -17.96 -24.65
C LYS A 22 -8.09 -17.68 -25.04
N PRO A 23 -7.15 -18.43 -24.47
CA PRO A 23 -5.74 -18.16 -24.70
C PRO A 23 -5.33 -18.56 -26.14
N ILE A 24 -4.44 -17.75 -26.71
CA ILE A 24 -3.85 -18.04 -28.02
C ILE A 24 -2.80 -19.12 -27.82
N ARG A 25 -2.91 -20.22 -28.54
CA ARG A 25 -1.88 -21.25 -28.54
C ARG A 25 -0.72 -20.83 -29.44
N SER A 26 0.47 -20.78 -28.87
CA SER A 26 1.71 -20.71 -29.65
C SER A 26 2.45 -22.06 -29.61
N ARG A 27 3.36 -22.29 -30.55
CA ARG A 27 4.14 -23.53 -30.57
C ARG A 27 5.04 -23.69 -29.33
N GLU A 28 5.40 -22.58 -28.72
CA GLU A 28 6.41 -22.54 -27.66
C GLU A 28 5.79 -22.41 -26.27
N HIS A 29 4.56 -21.86 -26.17
CA HIS A 29 3.92 -21.53 -24.91
C HIS A 29 2.45 -21.93 -24.91
N TYR A 30 2.08 -22.76 -23.96
CA TYR A 30 0.68 -23.10 -23.71
C TYR A 30 0.11 -22.09 -22.70
N GLN A 31 -0.63 -21.12 -23.22
CA GLN A 31 -1.33 -20.16 -22.35
C GLN A 31 -2.54 -20.85 -21.73
N LYS A 32 -2.70 -20.66 -20.42
CA LYS A 32 -3.84 -21.13 -19.64
C LYS A 32 -4.46 -19.98 -18.88
N TYR A 33 -5.77 -19.99 -18.78
CA TYR A 33 -6.50 -19.06 -17.93
C TYR A 33 -6.33 -19.41 -16.46
N SER A 34 -6.22 -18.38 -15.61
CA SER A 34 -6.34 -18.53 -14.17
C SER A 34 -7.05 -17.33 -13.55
N GLU A 35 -8.10 -17.60 -12.79
CA GLU A 35 -8.88 -16.61 -12.03
C GLU A 35 -8.00 -15.80 -11.06
N ASN A 36 -6.91 -16.36 -10.56
CA ASN A 36 -5.98 -15.69 -9.66
C ASN A 36 -5.41 -14.39 -10.23
N PHE A 37 -5.37 -14.26 -11.56
CA PHE A 37 -4.93 -13.03 -12.23
C PHE A 37 -6.04 -11.99 -12.35
N LYS A 38 -7.30 -12.32 -12.08
CA LYS A 38 -8.41 -11.37 -12.05
C LYS A 38 -8.73 -10.88 -10.64
N ASN A 39 -8.66 -11.76 -9.66
CA ASN A 39 -9.04 -11.49 -8.29
C ASN A 39 -7.89 -11.03 -7.38
N GLY A 40 -6.69 -10.83 -7.93
CA GLY A 40 -5.51 -10.38 -7.18
C GLY A 40 -4.79 -11.46 -6.37
N GLN A 41 -5.25 -12.71 -6.37
CA GLN A 41 -4.60 -13.81 -5.63
C GLN A 41 -3.16 -14.06 -6.08
N VAL A 42 -2.84 -13.76 -7.33
CA VAL A 42 -1.44 -13.84 -7.84
C VAL A 42 -0.49 -12.95 -7.04
N CYS A 43 -0.94 -11.80 -6.57
CA CYS A 43 -0.14 -10.87 -5.78
C CYS A 43 0.14 -11.39 -4.37
N MET A 44 -0.81 -12.16 -3.81
CA MET A 44 -0.70 -12.74 -2.47
C MET A 44 0.44 -13.76 -2.33
N GLY A 45 0.97 -14.26 -3.43
CA GLY A 45 2.19 -15.08 -3.42
C GLY A 45 3.40 -14.35 -2.82
N CYS A 46 3.49 -13.03 -3.02
CA CYS A 46 4.56 -12.18 -2.50
C CYS A 46 4.09 -11.22 -1.41
N HIS A 47 2.86 -10.71 -1.50
CA HIS A 47 2.32 -9.68 -0.62
C HIS A 47 1.41 -10.20 0.49
N SER A 48 1.30 -11.51 0.69
CA SER A 48 0.58 -12.09 1.83
C SER A 48 1.34 -11.90 3.14
N HIS A 49 0.71 -12.30 4.25
CA HIS A 49 1.40 -12.41 5.54
C HIS A 49 2.66 -13.25 5.41
N LYS A 50 3.81 -12.63 5.56
CA LYS A 50 5.12 -13.29 5.48
C LYS A 50 5.63 -13.57 6.87
N LYS A 51 5.64 -14.84 7.24
CA LYS A 51 6.16 -15.29 8.53
C LYS A 51 7.67 -15.51 8.47
N ASN A 52 8.35 -15.09 9.53
CA ASN A 52 9.73 -15.45 9.78
C ASN A 52 9.85 -16.86 10.42
N LYS A 53 11.06 -17.25 10.81
CA LYS A 53 11.31 -18.55 11.47
C LYS A 53 10.59 -18.67 12.81
N GLU A 54 10.39 -17.57 13.51
CA GLU A 54 9.66 -17.47 14.79
C GLU A 54 8.14 -17.45 14.62
N LYS A 55 7.65 -17.67 13.39
CA LYS A 55 6.22 -17.63 13.00
C LYS A 55 5.53 -16.27 13.16
N LEU A 56 6.29 -15.19 13.38
CA LEU A 56 5.78 -13.84 13.42
C LEU A 56 5.48 -13.36 12.00
N ASP A 57 4.32 -12.72 11.81
CA ASP A 57 3.99 -12.03 10.56
C ASP A 57 4.83 -10.76 10.42
N VAL A 58 5.83 -10.79 9.54
CA VAL A 58 6.71 -9.65 9.25
C VAL A 58 5.96 -8.60 8.43
N CYS A 59 5.36 -9.01 7.31
CA CYS A 59 4.50 -8.15 6.50
C CYS A 59 3.04 -8.51 6.79
N VAL A 60 2.21 -7.51 6.94
CA VAL A 60 0.78 -7.69 7.20
C VAL A 60 -0.01 -7.04 6.07
N THR A 61 -0.55 -7.85 5.19
CA THR A 61 -1.47 -7.43 4.14
C THR A 61 -2.84 -8.00 4.46
N ASP A 62 -3.67 -7.20 5.09
CA ASP A 62 -5.05 -7.57 5.32
C ASP A 62 -5.89 -7.10 4.13
N MET A 63 -6.49 -8.06 3.43
CA MET A 63 -7.33 -7.83 2.25
C MET A 63 -8.78 -8.25 2.54
N GLY A 64 -9.22 -8.18 3.80
CA GLY A 64 -10.51 -8.70 4.24
C GLY A 64 -11.74 -8.20 3.47
N GLU A 65 -11.64 -7.04 2.80
CA GLU A 65 -12.70 -6.49 1.96
C GLU A 65 -12.41 -6.58 0.45
N ALA A 66 -11.35 -7.31 0.05
CA ALA A 66 -11.06 -7.48 -1.36
C ALA A 66 -12.14 -8.34 -2.04
N ASN A 67 -12.61 -7.88 -3.19
CA ASN A 67 -13.61 -8.54 -4.02
C ASN A 67 -13.23 -8.38 -5.51
N ALA A 68 -14.10 -8.81 -6.41
CA ALA A 68 -13.85 -8.73 -7.86
C ALA A 68 -13.58 -7.30 -8.33
N ASP A 69 -14.26 -6.31 -7.73
CA ASP A 69 -14.19 -4.91 -8.15
C ASP A 69 -13.13 -4.11 -7.40
N ASN A 70 -12.66 -4.61 -6.26
CA ASN A 70 -11.77 -3.88 -5.36
C ASN A 70 -10.67 -4.78 -4.80
N ASN A 71 -9.63 -5.00 -5.58
CA ASN A 71 -8.52 -5.89 -5.26
C ASN A 71 -7.17 -5.29 -5.68
N CYS A 72 -6.09 -6.03 -5.49
CA CYS A 72 -4.74 -5.58 -5.82
C CYS A 72 -4.61 -5.11 -7.27
N ILE A 73 -5.24 -5.83 -8.21
CA ILE A 73 -5.15 -5.54 -9.63
C ILE A 73 -5.95 -4.29 -9.98
N THR A 74 -7.17 -4.17 -9.49
CA THR A 74 -8.03 -3.02 -9.83
C THR A 74 -7.43 -1.69 -9.36
N CYS A 75 -6.70 -1.69 -8.24
CA CYS A 75 -6.05 -0.50 -7.71
C CYS A 75 -4.62 -0.29 -8.23
N HIS A 76 -3.78 -1.34 -8.23
CA HIS A 76 -2.37 -1.23 -8.58
C HIS A 76 -2.06 -1.57 -10.05
N MET A 77 -3.04 -2.08 -10.79
CA MET A 77 -2.96 -2.32 -12.23
C MET A 77 -4.25 -1.87 -12.92
N PRO A 78 -4.64 -0.58 -12.78
CA PRO A 78 -5.89 -0.10 -13.34
C PRO A 78 -5.93 -0.30 -14.86
N GLN A 79 -7.15 -0.48 -15.40
CA GLN A 79 -7.32 -0.59 -16.83
C GLN A 79 -7.07 0.77 -17.50
N VAL A 80 -6.22 0.78 -18.50
CA VAL A 80 -5.92 1.97 -19.31
C VAL A 80 -6.16 1.68 -20.79
N LYS A 81 -6.49 2.70 -21.56
CA LYS A 81 -6.65 2.58 -23.01
C LYS A 81 -5.28 2.42 -23.68
N GLY A 82 -5.22 1.59 -24.69
CA GLY A 82 -4.02 1.38 -25.51
C GLY A 82 -4.05 0.05 -26.25
N ASP A 83 -2.94 -0.26 -26.91
CA ASP A 83 -2.81 -1.50 -27.64
C ASP A 83 -2.49 -2.65 -26.69
N VAL A 84 -3.31 -3.68 -26.73
CA VAL A 84 -3.20 -4.88 -25.86
C VAL A 84 -2.13 -5.85 -26.36
N SER A 85 -1.71 -5.69 -27.62
CA SER A 85 -0.68 -6.53 -28.23
C SER A 85 -0.02 -5.84 -29.40
N THR A 86 1.18 -6.33 -29.78
CA THR A 86 1.89 -5.92 -31.00
C THR A 86 1.14 -6.25 -32.30
N LYS A 87 0.00 -6.91 -32.22
CA LYS A 87 -0.83 -7.26 -33.38
C LYS A 87 -1.99 -6.30 -33.62
N GLY A 88 -2.00 -5.11 -33.00
CA GLY A 88 -2.92 -4.06 -33.33
C GLY A 88 -4.34 -4.23 -32.76
N GLU A 89 -4.53 -5.06 -31.75
CA GLU A 89 -5.80 -5.10 -31.00
C GLU A 89 -5.87 -3.86 -30.10
N THR A 90 -6.68 -2.88 -30.48
CA THR A 90 -6.99 -1.72 -29.65
C THR A 90 -7.98 -2.08 -28.56
N GLY A 91 -7.80 -1.56 -27.37
CA GLY A 91 -8.69 -1.85 -26.25
C GLY A 91 -8.18 -1.28 -24.94
N THR A 92 -8.43 -1.99 -23.86
CA THR A 92 -7.87 -1.70 -22.55
C THR A 92 -6.92 -2.79 -22.11
N TYR A 93 -5.91 -2.41 -21.37
CA TYR A 93 -4.96 -3.34 -20.75
C TYR A 93 -4.67 -2.94 -19.31
N ALA A 94 -4.23 -3.87 -18.50
CA ALA A 94 -3.82 -3.60 -17.14
C ALA A 94 -2.51 -2.80 -17.13
N PHE A 95 -2.51 -1.64 -16.50
CA PHE A 95 -1.33 -0.80 -16.37
C PHE A 95 -0.29 -1.46 -15.46
N HIS A 96 0.87 -1.77 -15.99
CA HIS A 96 1.96 -2.45 -15.27
C HIS A 96 2.93 -1.48 -14.55
N GLY A 97 2.56 -0.22 -14.40
CA GLY A 97 3.35 0.78 -13.67
C GLY A 97 3.27 0.65 -12.15
N PHE A 98 2.37 -0.18 -11.63
CA PHE A 98 2.21 -0.45 -10.20
C PHE A 98 2.19 0.83 -9.35
N PRO A 99 1.14 1.67 -9.46
CA PRO A 99 1.03 2.87 -8.63
C PRO A 99 1.24 2.55 -7.16
N GLY A 100 2.07 3.34 -6.52
CA GLY A 100 2.44 3.15 -5.13
C GLY A 100 3.04 4.42 -4.54
N ALA A 101 3.60 4.34 -3.34
CA ALA A 101 4.18 5.49 -2.66
C ALA A 101 5.31 6.17 -3.45
N ASN A 102 6.05 5.42 -4.26
CA ASN A 102 7.19 5.91 -5.03
C ASN A 102 6.89 6.14 -6.52
N LEU A 103 5.90 5.45 -7.07
CA LEU A 103 5.56 5.52 -8.49
C LEU A 103 4.07 5.84 -8.66
N HIS A 104 3.77 6.80 -9.53
CA HIS A 104 2.39 7.16 -9.88
C HIS A 104 1.50 7.43 -8.65
N LYS A 105 2.08 8.08 -7.62
CA LYS A 105 1.41 8.37 -6.35
C LYS A 105 0.10 9.16 -6.53
N GLU A 106 0.01 9.95 -7.58
CA GLU A 106 -1.18 10.70 -7.95
C GLU A 106 -2.43 9.80 -8.14
N LYS A 107 -2.23 8.55 -8.56
CA LYS A 107 -3.31 7.57 -8.70
C LYS A 107 -3.82 7.05 -7.36
N LEU A 108 -3.00 7.17 -6.31
CA LEU A 108 -3.34 6.72 -4.97
C LEU A 108 -3.96 7.83 -4.10
N LEU A 109 -3.92 9.08 -4.53
CA LEU A 109 -4.50 10.20 -3.78
C LEU A 109 -6.01 10.05 -3.55
N HIS A 110 -6.71 9.27 -4.36
CA HIS A 110 -8.12 8.95 -4.14
C HIS A 110 -8.37 8.08 -2.90
N TYR A 111 -7.36 7.36 -2.43
CA TYR A 111 -7.47 6.44 -1.31
C TYR A 111 -6.99 7.03 0.01
N ILE A 112 -6.26 8.14 -0.04
CA ILE A 112 -5.76 8.83 1.15
C ILE A 112 -6.29 10.26 1.12
N ASN A 113 -6.97 10.65 2.18
CA ASN A 113 -7.43 12.02 2.34
C ASN A 113 -6.97 12.59 3.68
N MET A 114 -6.75 13.89 3.70
CA MET A 114 -6.50 14.63 4.92
C MET A 114 -7.55 15.73 5.04
N ASN A 115 -8.06 15.91 6.26
CA ASN A 115 -8.97 17.00 6.59
C ASN A 115 -8.42 17.76 7.79
N PHE A 116 -8.75 19.04 7.84
CA PHE A 116 -8.40 19.93 8.91
C PHE A 116 -9.66 20.37 9.64
N ILE A 117 -9.60 20.40 10.98
CA ILE A 117 -10.71 20.84 11.84
C ILE A 117 -10.11 21.79 12.87
N GLN A 118 -10.58 23.04 12.86
CA GLN A 118 -10.22 24.02 13.87
C GLN A 118 -11.20 23.94 15.05
N GLU A 119 -10.67 23.95 16.25
CA GLU A 119 -11.41 24.06 17.51
C GLU A 119 -10.98 25.36 18.24
N GLU A 120 -11.61 25.68 19.36
CA GLU A 120 -11.35 26.93 20.08
C GLU A 120 -9.89 27.10 20.52
N LYS A 121 -9.31 26.03 21.12
CA LYS A 121 -7.95 26.04 21.70
C LYS A 121 -7.00 25.02 21.07
N SER A 122 -7.47 24.34 20.04
CA SER A 122 -6.73 23.27 19.39
C SER A 122 -7.10 23.20 17.92
N PHE A 123 -6.40 22.35 17.18
CA PHE A 123 -6.83 21.92 15.86
C PHE A 123 -6.51 20.44 15.67
N LYS A 124 -7.19 19.83 14.74
CA LYS A 124 -7.01 18.43 14.37
C LYS A 124 -6.66 18.29 12.91
N VAL A 125 -5.80 17.34 12.64
CA VAL A 125 -5.59 16.82 11.28
C VAL A 125 -6.06 15.37 11.28
N SER A 126 -7.04 15.05 10.45
CA SER A 126 -7.50 13.68 10.27
C SER A 126 -6.93 13.11 8.98
N ILE A 127 -6.51 11.84 9.03
CA ILE A 127 -5.95 11.08 7.92
C ILE A 127 -6.88 9.90 7.67
N GLY A 128 -7.55 9.89 6.53
CA GLY A 128 -8.42 8.79 6.12
C GLY A 128 -7.71 7.86 5.16
N ASN A 129 -7.65 6.59 5.52
CA ASN A 129 -7.18 5.52 4.65
C ASN A 129 -8.38 4.76 4.06
N LYS A 130 -8.76 5.06 2.84
CA LYS A 130 -9.88 4.40 2.14
C LYS A 130 -9.48 3.08 1.48
N SER A 131 -8.18 2.73 1.48
CA SER A 131 -7.71 1.46 0.93
C SER A 131 -8.14 0.28 1.81
N PRO A 132 -8.19 -0.94 1.28
CA PRO A 132 -8.56 -2.12 2.07
C PRO A 132 -7.41 -2.65 2.95
N HIS A 133 -6.24 -2.06 2.90
CA HIS A 133 -5.06 -2.50 3.65
C HIS A 133 -4.41 -1.34 4.42
N ASN A 134 -3.53 -1.66 5.35
CA ASN A 134 -2.75 -0.68 6.10
C ASN A 134 -1.95 0.20 5.15
N MET A 135 -1.72 1.46 5.51
CA MET A 135 -0.96 2.39 4.67
C MET A 135 0.45 1.88 4.38
N MET A 136 1.08 1.22 5.36
CA MET A 136 2.38 0.56 5.21
C MET A 136 2.26 -0.91 5.61
N LEU A 137 2.84 -1.80 4.81
CA LEU A 137 2.73 -3.25 5.01
C LEU A 137 4.00 -3.86 5.61
N HIS A 138 5.12 -3.13 5.56
CA HIS A 138 6.43 -3.63 5.96
C HIS A 138 6.98 -2.84 7.16
N PRO A 139 7.54 -3.51 8.20
CA PRO A 139 8.01 -2.85 9.42
C PRO A 139 9.21 -1.92 9.21
N MET A 140 9.93 -2.03 8.09
CA MET A 140 11.02 -1.11 7.74
C MET A 140 10.54 0.16 7.03
N ARG A 141 9.22 0.35 6.91
CA ARG A 141 8.61 1.53 6.32
C ARG A 141 7.69 2.20 7.33
N HIS A 142 7.57 3.51 7.22
CA HIS A 142 6.67 4.26 8.08
C HIS A 142 6.06 5.45 7.35
N THR A 143 5.02 6.00 7.95
CA THR A 143 4.38 7.23 7.49
C THR A 143 4.58 8.30 8.56
N GLU A 144 4.89 9.53 8.16
CA GLU A 144 5.01 10.67 9.06
C GLU A 144 3.99 11.76 8.70
N LEU A 145 3.24 12.22 9.67
CA LEU A 145 2.50 13.46 9.58
C LEU A 145 3.37 14.58 10.15
N ARG A 146 3.71 15.54 9.31
CA ARG A 146 4.40 16.78 9.69
C ARG A 146 3.43 17.92 9.55
N VAL A 147 3.32 18.73 10.59
CA VAL A 147 2.45 19.88 10.62
C VAL A 147 3.23 21.10 11.10
N SER A 148 3.04 22.22 10.43
CA SER A 148 3.58 23.52 10.86
C SER A 148 2.50 24.59 10.79
N VAL A 149 2.67 25.62 11.61
CA VAL A 149 1.80 26.79 11.65
C VAL A 149 2.64 28.02 11.32
N GLU A 150 2.29 28.73 10.25
CA GLU A 150 2.88 30.01 9.87
C GLU A 150 2.02 31.13 10.44
N ARG A 151 2.66 32.05 11.19
CA ARG A 151 2.06 33.26 11.74
C ARG A 151 2.99 34.45 11.50
N ASN A 152 2.52 35.46 10.80
CA ASN A 152 3.31 36.69 10.49
C ASN A 152 4.66 36.40 9.81
N GLY A 153 4.73 35.33 8.99
CA GLY A 153 5.97 34.92 8.34
C GLY A 153 6.88 34.00 9.16
N GLU A 154 6.57 33.80 10.44
CA GLU A 154 7.29 32.84 11.29
C GLU A 154 6.64 31.46 11.22
N VAL A 155 7.44 30.43 11.04
CA VAL A 155 6.99 29.05 10.96
C VAL A 155 7.32 28.30 12.24
N GLN A 156 6.29 27.79 12.90
CA GLN A 156 6.42 26.91 14.05
C GLN A 156 6.12 25.48 13.66
N GLU A 157 7.10 24.60 13.80
CA GLU A 157 6.91 23.17 13.63
C GLU A 157 6.17 22.58 14.83
N MET A 158 5.16 21.75 14.55
CA MET A 158 4.45 20.98 15.54
C MET A 158 5.14 19.63 15.75
N LYS A 159 4.83 18.96 16.87
CA LYS A 159 5.32 17.60 17.09
C LYS A 159 4.88 16.69 15.94
N LYS A 160 5.85 16.07 15.26
CA LYS A 160 5.54 15.12 14.20
C LYS A 160 4.97 13.83 14.78
N GLU A 161 4.02 13.22 14.06
CA GLU A 161 3.48 11.93 14.39
C GLU A 161 3.99 10.87 13.40
N VAL A 162 4.37 9.70 13.93
CA VAL A 162 4.95 8.60 13.15
C VAL A 162 4.07 7.37 13.30
N PHE A 163 3.58 6.88 12.16
CA PHE A 163 2.75 5.69 12.07
C PHE A 163 3.61 4.55 11.53
N LYS A 164 3.86 3.55 12.38
CA LYS A 164 4.77 2.45 12.06
C LYS A 164 4.39 1.17 12.80
N ARG A 165 4.88 0.07 12.30
CA ARG A 165 4.89 -1.21 12.99
C ARG A 165 6.32 -1.56 13.34
N VAL A 166 6.59 -1.76 14.62
CA VAL A 166 7.88 -2.20 15.12
C VAL A 166 7.74 -3.65 15.56
N ILE A 167 8.50 -4.52 14.96
CA ILE A 167 8.64 -5.92 15.39
C ILE A 167 9.96 -6.10 16.09
N GLY A 168 10.01 -7.05 17.03
CA GLY A 168 11.19 -7.17 17.85
C GLY A 168 11.21 -8.41 18.74
N LYS A 169 12.05 -8.33 19.75
CA LYS A 169 12.22 -9.33 20.78
C LYS A 169 12.56 -8.63 22.10
N ASP A 170 12.03 -9.15 23.21
CA ASP A 170 12.24 -8.61 24.57
C ASP A 170 11.91 -7.10 24.65
N ALA A 171 10.75 -6.72 24.09
CA ALA A 171 10.25 -5.35 23.99
C ALA A 171 11.16 -4.36 23.22
N LYS A 172 12.12 -4.84 22.47
CA LYS A 172 13.05 -4.03 21.67
C LYS A 172 12.92 -4.36 20.18
N GLY A 173 12.95 -3.33 19.34
CA GLY A 173 12.99 -3.50 17.90
C GLY A 173 14.23 -4.31 17.47
N THR A 174 14.02 -5.31 16.63
CA THR A 174 15.10 -6.15 16.07
C THR A 174 14.88 -6.34 14.56
N PRO A 175 15.91 -6.77 13.83
CA PRO A 175 15.73 -7.16 12.44
C PRO A 175 14.63 -8.22 12.27
N PRO A 176 13.88 -8.19 11.16
CA PRO A 176 12.69 -9.03 10.95
C PRO A 176 12.92 -10.54 11.13
N TRP A 177 14.12 -11.03 10.85
CA TRP A 177 14.45 -12.46 10.97
C TRP A 177 14.73 -12.91 12.41
N LEU A 178 14.88 -11.98 13.35
CA LEU A 178 15.10 -12.23 14.78
C LEU A 178 13.88 -11.92 15.64
N ALA A 179 12.90 -11.22 15.08
CA ALA A 179 11.71 -10.77 15.80
C ALA A 179 10.78 -11.95 16.11
N ASN A 180 10.19 -11.95 17.29
CA ASN A 180 9.18 -12.93 17.72
C ASN A 180 7.89 -12.25 18.24
N GLU A 181 7.85 -10.91 18.30
CA GLU A 181 6.72 -10.15 18.80
C GLU A 181 6.53 -8.82 18.05
N VAL A 182 5.36 -8.24 18.21
CA VAL A 182 5.04 -6.87 17.79
C VAL A 182 5.26 -5.96 19.00
N VAL A 183 6.29 -5.11 18.93
CA VAL A 183 6.63 -4.17 20.00
C VAL A 183 5.73 -2.94 19.96
N GLN A 184 5.39 -2.47 18.76
CA GLN A 184 4.53 -1.30 18.55
C GLN A 184 3.80 -1.43 17.22
N ASP A 185 2.53 -1.06 17.20
CA ASP A 185 1.76 -0.93 15.97
C ASP A 185 0.87 0.31 16.03
N THR A 186 1.28 1.35 15.32
CA THR A 186 0.55 2.62 15.17
C THR A 186 0.16 2.87 13.72
N MET A 187 0.28 1.88 12.84
CA MET A 187 -0.11 2.02 11.44
C MET A 187 -1.57 2.44 11.31
N ILE A 188 -1.85 3.25 10.32
CA ILE A 188 -3.22 3.59 9.93
C ILE A 188 -3.76 2.43 9.11
N LYS A 189 -4.73 1.73 9.68
CA LYS A 189 -5.32 0.51 9.10
C LYS A 189 -6.16 0.83 7.86
N GLY A 190 -6.45 -0.20 7.09
CA GLY A 190 -7.43 -0.09 6.02
C GLY A 190 -8.79 0.37 6.54
N LYS A 191 -9.44 1.30 5.83
CA LYS A 191 -10.74 1.92 6.19
C LYS A 191 -10.74 2.72 7.50
N GLU A 192 -9.58 2.97 8.08
CA GLU A 192 -9.45 3.78 9.29
C GLU A 192 -9.34 5.27 8.96
N THR A 193 -9.91 6.10 9.84
CA THR A 193 -9.60 7.52 9.94
C THR A 193 -8.91 7.79 11.27
N ARG A 194 -7.68 8.30 11.22
CA ARG A 194 -6.88 8.65 12.39
C ARG A 194 -6.88 10.15 12.59
N GLU A 195 -7.26 10.61 13.79
CA GLU A 195 -7.17 12.01 14.20
C GLU A 195 -5.91 12.27 15.01
N VAL A 196 -5.23 13.35 14.69
CA VAL A 196 -4.09 13.88 15.44
C VAL A 196 -4.45 15.26 15.94
N VAL A 197 -4.40 15.44 17.25
CA VAL A 197 -4.78 16.69 17.94
C VAL A 197 -3.52 17.48 18.27
N TYR A 198 -3.54 18.77 17.92
CA TYR A 198 -2.50 19.74 18.25
C TYR A 198 -3.07 20.80 19.20
N ASN A 199 -2.59 20.81 20.44
CA ASN A 199 -3.00 21.78 21.47
C ASN A 199 -2.35 23.15 21.18
N LYS A 200 -2.86 23.83 20.15
CA LYS A 200 -2.43 25.15 19.74
C LYS A 200 -3.63 25.93 19.25
N GLU A 201 -3.87 27.07 19.89
CA GLU A 201 -4.87 28.03 19.45
C GLU A 201 -4.40 28.73 18.16
N LEU A 202 -5.25 28.69 17.15
CA LEU A 202 -5.01 29.38 15.89
C LEU A 202 -5.66 30.77 15.91
N GLN A 203 -4.96 31.71 15.34
CA GLN A 203 -5.43 33.12 15.20
C GLN A 203 -5.85 33.37 13.75
N LYS A 204 -6.63 34.44 13.58
CA LYS A 204 -7.02 34.85 12.21
C LYS A 204 -5.77 35.23 11.41
N GLY A 205 -5.58 34.58 10.28
CA GLY A 205 -4.44 34.77 9.39
C GLY A 205 -3.33 33.71 9.52
N ASP A 206 -3.40 32.84 10.53
CA ASP A 206 -2.50 31.67 10.58
C ASP A 206 -2.72 30.77 9.38
N LYS A 207 -1.62 30.21 8.86
CA LYS A 207 -1.65 29.19 7.83
C LYS A 207 -1.14 27.88 8.41
N VAL A 208 -1.91 26.81 8.25
CA VAL A 208 -1.53 25.46 8.68
C VAL A 208 -1.08 24.67 7.47
N HIS A 209 0.14 24.15 7.52
CA HIS A 209 0.69 23.24 6.51
C HIS A 209 0.74 21.83 7.08
N ALA A 210 0.11 20.89 6.42
CA ALA A 210 0.14 19.49 6.82
C ALA A 210 0.63 18.62 5.66
N VAL A 211 1.64 17.80 5.92
CA VAL A 211 2.25 16.92 4.94
C VAL A 211 2.29 15.50 5.48
N LEU A 212 1.75 14.55 4.72
CA LEU A 212 1.85 13.14 5.00
C LEU A 212 2.93 12.54 4.09
N GLY A 213 4.03 12.10 4.69
CA GLY A 213 5.17 11.52 3.98
C GLY A 213 5.28 10.01 4.18
N TYR A 214 5.85 9.32 3.20
CA TYR A 214 6.18 7.89 3.24
C TYR A 214 7.70 7.72 3.21
N TYR A 215 8.23 6.85 4.09
CA TYR A 215 9.66 6.64 4.32
C TYR A 215 10.04 5.17 4.35
#